data_326de5b1cf8b627e3ca82a030379627f
#
_entry.id   326de5b1cf8b627e3ca82a030379627f
#
_cell.length_a   1.000
_cell.length_b   1.000
_cell.length_c   1.000
_cell.angle_alpha   90.00
_cell.angle_beta   90.00
_cell.angle_gamma   90.00
#
_symmetry.space_group_name_H-M   'P 1'
#
loop_
_entity.id
_entity.type
_entity.pdbx_description
1 polymer ?
#
loop_
_entity_poly.entity_id
_entity_poly.type
_entity_poly.pdbx_seq_one_letter_code
_entity_poly.pdbx_strand_id
1 'polypeptide(L)'
;MARRLFTSESVTEGHPDKICDQISDAVLDAILEQDPNGRVACETCASTGLIHIMGEITTHCYVDIPKLARQVVLDIGYDRAKYGFDGHTCAVITNIDEQSGDIAMGVDKSLEAKETADEQLDNGAGDQGMMFGYACDETPELMPLAISLAQKMAMRLTQVRKEGLVDYLRPDGKTQVTVEYDENGKPVRVDTVVVSTQHAAEATLDQIRRDMIELVIKPTVPAHLMDENTKFYVNPTGRFVIGGPQADSGLTGRKIIVDTYGGSAPHGGGAFSGKDPTKVDRSAAYAARYVACLLYTSP
;
A
#
# COMPACT_ATOMS: atom_id res chain seq x y z
N MET A 1 20.29 9.93 29.15
CA MET A 1 20.51 9.59 27.74
C MET A 1 19.25 9.94 26.99
N ALA A 2 19.34 10.65 25.86
CA ALA A 2 18.18 11.03 25.09
C ALA A 2 17.75 9.80 24.29
N ARG A 3 16.60 9.20 24.63
CA ARG A 3 15.97 8.14 23.85
C ARG A 3 15.25 8.76 22.65
N ARG A 4 15.36 8.14 21.48
CA ARG A 4 14.70 8.60 20.26
C ARG A 4 13.44 7.75 20.02
N LEU A 5 12.32 8.41 19.79
CA LEU A 5 11.10 7.76 19.32
C LEU A 5 10.97 7.93 17.81
N PHE A 6 10.57 6.85 17.13
CA PHE A 6 10.25 6.88 15.70
C PHE A 6 8.93 6.16 15.43
N THR A 7 8.09 6.76 14.61
CA THR A 7 6.73 6.26 14.35
C THR A 7 6.52 6.01 12.88
N SER A 8 5.93 4.85 12.57
CA SER A 8 5.43 4.54 11.22
C SER A 8 3.99 4.05 11.29
N GLU A 9 3.26 4.24 10.20
CA GLU A 9 1.87 3.79 10.07
C GLU A 9 1.69 2.88 8.87
N SER A 10 0.60 2.12 8.87
CA SER A 10 0.12 1.35 7.73
C SER A 10 -1.40 1.32 7.72
N VAL A 11 -1.97 0.84 6.63
CA VAL A 11 -3.41 0.73 6.44
C VAL A 11 -3.78 -0.64 5.90
N THR A 12 -5.03 -1.05 6.13
CA THR A 12 -5.56 -2.31 5.58
C THR A 12 -5.92 -2.20 4.10
N GLU A 13 -6.19 -3.36 3.48
CA GLU A 13 -6.64 -3.45 2.09
C GLU A 13 -7.92 -2.66 1.81
N GLY A 14 -8.78 -2.47 2.82
CA GLY A 14 -10.05 -1.74 2.70
C GLY A 14 -9.96 -0.23 2.93
N HIS A 15 -8.76 0.31 3.17
CA HIS A 15 -8.56 1.75 3.19
C HIS A 15 -8.79 2.35 1.79
N PRO A 16 -9.48 3.50 1.63
CA PRO A 16 -9.84 4.04 0.31
C PRO A 16 -8.68 4.16 -0.67
N ASP A 17 -7.53 4.68 -0.23
CA ASP A 17 -6.35 4.77 -1.09
C ASP A 17 -5.83 3.39 -1.51
N LYS A 18 -5.86 2.39 -0.61
CA LYS A 18 -5.42 1.04 -0.93
C LYS A 18 -6.41 0.27 -1.81
N ILE A 19 -7.69 0.57 -1.76
CA ILE A 19 -8.66 0.09 -2.75
C ILE A 19 -8.24 0.56 -4.15
N CYS A 20 -7.90 1.85 -4.27
CA CYS A 20 -7.47 2.45 -5.54
C CYS A 20 -6.17 1.83 -6.05
N ASP A 21 -5.17 1.65 -5.19
CA ASP A 21 -3.92 0.98 -5.52
C ASP A 21 -4.15 -0.44 -6.05
N GLN A 22 -4.99 -1.23 -5.36
CA GLN A 22 -5.30 -2.61 -5.76
C GLN A 22 -6.07 -2.68 -7.08
N ILE A 23 -7.00 -1.75 -7.35
CA ILE A 23 -7.71 -1.70 -8.63
C ILE A 23 -6.73 -1.37 -9.76
N SER A 24 -5.87 -0.37 -9.57
CA SER A 24 -4.87 0.03 -10.56
C SER A 24 -3.88 -1.11 -10.87
N ASP A 25 -3.42 -1.82 -9.85
CA ASP A 25 -2.55 -2.99 -10.03
C ASP A 25 -3.31 -4.18 -10.66
N ALA A 26 -4.57 -4.41 -10.33
CA ALA A 26 -5.35 -5.47 -10.96
C ALA A 26 -5.54 -5.23 -12.47
N VAL A 27 -5.73 -3.96 -12.89
CA VAL A 27 -5.77 -3.62 -14.32
C VAL A 27 -4.42 -3.89 -14.99
N LEU A 28 -3.33 -3.49 -14.36
CA LEU A 28 -1.97 -3.77 -14.84
C LEU A 28 -1.73 -5.27 -14.98
N ASP A 29 -2.02 -6.06 -13.96
CA ASP A 29 -1.80 -7.50 -13.93
C ASP A 29 -2.60 -8.22 -15.04
N ALA A 30 -3.89 -7.86 -15.20
CA ALA A 30 -4.75 -8.45 -16.22
C ALA A 30 -4.28 -8.14 -17.66
N ILE A 31 -3.62 -7.01 -17.86
CA ILE A 31 -3.02 -6.65 -19.16
C ILE A 31 -1.72 -7.42 -19.36
N LEU A 32 -0.79 -7.38 -18.41
CA LEU A 32 0.53 -8.01 -18.53
C LEU A 32 0.44 -9.54 -18.66
N GLU A 33 -0.58 -10.18 -18.07
CA GLU A 33 -0.84 -11.61 -18.25
C GLU A 33 -1.10 -11.99 -19.71
N GLN A 34 -1.73 -11.09 -20.50
CA GLN A 34 -2.11 -11.32 -21.88
C GLN A 34 -1.18 -10.62 -22.87
N ASP A 35 -0.64 -9.49 -22.50
CA ASP A 35 0.27 -8.66 -23.31
C ASP A 35 1.45 -8.18 -22.45
N PRO A 36 2.53 -8.98 -22.34
CA PRO A 36 3.72 -8.64 -21.53
C PRO A 36 4.41 -7.33 -21.93
N ASN A 37 4.15 -6.83 -23.12
CA ASN A 37 4.69 -5.57 -23.65
C ASN A 37 3.71 -4.39 -23.53
N GLY A 38 2.54 -4.60 -22.93
CA GLY A 38 1.56 -3.56 -22.70
C GLY A 38 2.13 -2.37 -21.94
N ARG A 39 1.75 -1.16 -22.34
CA ARG A 39 2.10 0.09 -21.66
C ARG A 39 0.93 0.51 -20.82
N VAL A 40 1.14 0.61 -19.51
CA VAL A 40 0.09 0.87 -18.54
C VAL A 40 0.52 1.96 -17.56
N ALA A 41 -0.26 3.02 -17.52
CA ALA A 41 -0.26 4.03 -16.47
C ALA A 41 -1.72 4.18 -16.03
N CYS A 42 -2.14 3.40 -15.04
CA CYS A 42 -3.53 3.32 -14.57
C CYS A 42 -3.67 3.94 -13.19
N GLU A 43 -4.55 4.89 -13.08
CA GLU A 43 -4.89 5.56 -11.83
C GLU A 43 -6.38 5.37 -11.51
N THR A 44 -6.67 5.30 -10.23
CA THR A 44 -8.03 5.10 -9.72
C THR A 44 -8.34 6.14 -8.64
N CYS A 45 -9.53 6.68 -8.65
CA CYS A 45 -10.08 7.35 -7.48
C CYS A 45 -11.39 6.69 -7.05
N ALA A 46 -11.64 6.70 -5.75
CA ALA A 46 -12.85 6.16 -5.15
C ALA A 46 -13.46 7.17 -4.17
N SER A 47 -14.76 7.29 -4.19
CA SER A 47 -15.53 8.11 -3.26
C SER A 47 -16.89 7.45 -3.04
N THR A 48 -17.79 8.09 -2.29
CA THR A 48 -19.10 7.54 -1.97
C THR A 48 -19.82 6.99 -3.21
N GLY A 49 -19.94 5.66 -3.30
CA GLY A 49 -20.67 4.99 -4.37
C GLY A 49 -20.05 5.04 -5.77
N LEU A 50 -18.82 5.54 -5.93
CA LEU A 50 -18.16 5.76 -7.22
C LEU A 50 -16.72 5.25 -7.22
N ILE A 51 -16.34 4.58 -8.31
CA ILE A 51 -14.97 4.33 -8.71
C ILE A 51 -14.76 4.98 -10.08
N HIS A 52 -13.72 5.77 -10.23
CA HIS A 52 -13.28 6.32 -11.50
C HIS A 52 -11.87 5.84 -11.80
N ILE A 53 -11.71 5.14 -12.93
CA ILE A 53 -10.45 4.59 -13.39
C ILE A 53 -10.04 5.38 -14.63
N MET A 54 -8.83 5.90 -14.63
CA MET A 54 -8.32 6.78 -15.67
C MET A 54 -6.85 6.49 -15.94
N GLY A 55 -6.34 6.97 -17.05
CA GLY A 55 -4.94 6.85 -17.42
C GLY A 55 -4.72 6.51 -18.87
N GLU A 56 -3.47 6.18 -19.19
CA GLU A 56 -3.03 5.86 -20.54
C GLU A 56 -2.61 4.39 -20.64
N ILE A 57 -3.26 3.66 -21.52
CA ILE A 57 -3.02 2.22 -21.74
C ILE A 57 -2.89 1.94 -23.24
N THR A 58 -1.75 1.39 -23.63
CA THR A 58 -1.55 0.86 -24.99
C THR A 58 -1.31 -0.63 -24.89
N THR A 59 -2.20 -1.42 -25.45
CA THR A 59 -2.15 -2.88 -25.40
C THR A 59 -2.89 -3.51 -26.57
N HIS A 60 -2.58 -4.78 -26.86
CA HIS A 60 -3.28 -5.59 -27.86
C HIS A 60 -4.39 -6.47 -27.27
N CYS A 61 -4.55 -6.49 -25.95
CA CYS A 61 -5.57 -7.29 -25.28
C CYS A 61 -6.79 -6.46 -24.87
N TYR A 62 -7.88 -7.15 -24.55
CA TYR A 62 -9.08 -6.56 -23.96
C TYR A 62 -9.21 -6.97 -22.50
N VAL A 63 -9.45 -6.00 -21.64
CA VAL A 63 -9.77 -6.23 -20.22
C VAL A 63 -11.11 -5.54 -19.89
N ASP A 64 -12.03 -6.27 -19.28
CA ASP A 64 -13.27 -5.71 -18.74
C ASP A 64 -12.97 -5.00 -17.39
N ILE A 65 -12.43 -3.79 -17.49
CA ILE A 65 -11.98 -2.98 -16.35
C ILE A 65 -13.10 -2.79 -15.31
N PRO A 66 -14.34 -2.42 -15.68
CA PRO A 66 -15.42 -2.28 -14.70
C PRO A 66 -15.72 -3.57 -13.92
N LYS A 67 -15.71 -4.72 -14.59
CA LYS A 67 -15.93 -6.01 -13.93
C LYS A 67 -14.78 -6.34 -12.98
N LEU A 68 -13.55 -6.11 -13.41
CA LEU A 68 -12.35 -6.35 -12.61
C LEU A 68 -12.35 -5.47 -11.35
N ALA A 69 -12.62 -4.18 -11.48
CA ALA A 69 -12.70 -3.26 -10.35
C ALA A 69 -13.74 -3.69 -9.31
N ARG A 70 -14.92 -4.12 -9.75
CA ARG A 70 -15.97 -4.66 -8.87
C ARG A 70 -15.48 -5.90 -8.11
N GLN A 71 -14.77 -6.80 -8.81
CA GLN A 71 -14.24 -8.02 -8.19
C GLN A 71 -13.25 -7.69 -7.09
N VAL A 72 -12.30 -6.77 -7.34
CA VAL A 72 -11.35 -6.30 -6.31
C VAL A 72 -12.08 -5.77 -5.07
N VAL A 73 -13.09 -4.94 -5.26
CA VAL A 73 -13.89 -4.38 -4.15
C VAL A 73 -14.61 -5.49 -3.35
N LEU A 74 -15.15 -6.48 -4.05
CA LEU A 74 -15.83 -7.64 -3.42
C LEU A 74 -14.83 -8.52 -2.66
N ASP A 75 -13.64 -8.78 -3.22
CA ASP A 75 -12.59 -9.59 -2.60
C ASP A 75 -12.03 -8.93 -1.32
N ILE A 76 -11.99 -7.60 -1.30
CA ILE A 76 -11.69 -6.82 -0.11
C ILE A 76 -12.78 -7.01 0.98
N GLY A 77 -14.03 -7.25 0.58
CA GLY A 77 -15.14 -7.51 1.49
C GLY A 77 -16.16 -6.36 1.59
N TYR A 78 -16.17 -5.46 0.62
CA TYR A 78 -17.23 -4.46 0.45
C TYR A 78 -18.34 -5.03 -0.45
N ASP A 79 -19.15 -5.90 0.11
CA ASP A 79 -20.22 -6.65 -0.56
C ASP A 79 -21.62 -6.09 -0.31
N ARG A 80 -21.73 -4.99 0.42
CA ARG A 80 -23.03 -4.35 0.76
C ARG A 80 -22.86 -2.92 1.27
N ALA A 81 -23.79 -2.06 0.90
CA ALA A 81 -23.77 -0.62 1.19
C ALA A 81 -23.59 -0.27 2.68
N LYS A 82 -24.12 -1.10 3.61
CA LYS A 82 -23.97 -0.86 5.06
C LYS A 82 -22.53 -0.96 5.57
N TYR A 83 -21.59 -1.48 4.76
CA TYR A 83 -20.17 -1.52 5.11
C TYR A 83 -19.41 -0.26 4.65
N GLY A 84 -20.12 0.70 4.03
CA GLY A 84 -19.54 1.94 3.54
C GLY A 84 -19.21 1.93 2.05
N PHE A 85 -19.32 0.77 1.40
CA PHE A 85 -19.16 0.61 -0.05
C PHE A 85 -19.77 -0.71 -0.51
N ASP A 86 -20.06 -0.85 -1.81
CA ASP A 86 -20.67 -2.06 -2.35
C ASP A 86 -20.21 -2.28 -3.79
N GLY A 87 -19.40 -3.31 -4.01
CA GLY A 87 -18.87 -3.68 -5.32
C GLY A 87 -19.95 -4.10 -6.32
N HIS A 88 -21.13 -4.56 -5.85
CA HIS A 88 -22.24 -4.93 -6.74
C HIS A 88 -22.95 -3.70 -7.33
N THR A 89 -23.03 -2.61 -6.58
CA THR A 89 -23.93 -1.48 -6.91
C THR A 89 -23.22 -0.14 -7.12
N CYS A 90 -21.92 -0.01 -6.77
CA CYS A 90 -21.18 1.23 -7.01
C CYS A 90 -21.13 1.58 -8.51
N ALA A 91 -21.10 2.86 -8.83
CA ALA A 91 -20.79 3.29 -10.19
C ALA A 91 -19.30 3.04 -10.50
N VAL A 92 -19.01 2.56 -11.71
CA VAL A 92 -17.63 2.46 -12.22
C VAL A 92 -17.58 3.21 -13.54
N ILE A 93 -16.72 4.24 -13.59
CA ILE A 93 -16.49 5.07 -14.76
C ILE A 93 -15.05 4.85 -15.21
N THR A 94 -14.83 4.74 -16.50
CA THR A 94 -13.51 4.60 -17.10
C THR A 94 -13.23 5.73 -18.07
N ASN A 95 -12.02 6.29 -18.00
CA ASN A 95 -11.50 7.30 -18.91
C ASN A 95 -10.06 6.90 -19.27
N ILE A 96 -9.95 5.97 -20.23
CA ILE A 96 -8.67 5.41 -20.65
C ILE A 96 -8.40 5.86 -22.09
N ASP A 97 -7.22 6.48 -22.26
CA ASP A 97 -6.70 6.89 -23.56
C ASP A 97 -5.49 6.04 -23.96
N GLU A 98 -5.09 6.09 -25.21
CA GLU A 98 -3.82 5.54 -25.66
C GLU A 98 -2.66 6.45 -25.20
N GLN A 99 -1.50 5.85 -24.94
CA GLN A 99 -0.30 6.61 -24.60
C GLN A 99 0.06 7.55 -25.73
N SER A 100 0.31 8.83 -25.41
CA SER A 100 0.70 9.83 -26.42
C SER A 100 1.99 9.42 -27.15
N GLY A 101 2.05 9.68 -28.47
CA GLY A 101 3.24 9.40 -29.27
C GLY A 101 4.47 10.16 -28.82
N ASP A 102 4.30 11.34 -28.20
CA ASP A 102 5.41 12.14 -27.67
C ASP A 102 6.03 11.48 -26.43
N ILE A 103 5.21 10.89 -25.56
CA ILE A 103 5.67 10.11 -24.40
C ILE A 103 6.33 8.82 -24.86
N ALA A 104 5.73 8.11 -25.84
CA ALA A 104 6.29 6.88 -26.41
C ALA A 104 7.71 7.08 -26.94
N MET A 105 8.02 8.21 -27.57
CA MET A 105 9.38 8.52 -28.05
C MET A 105 10.44 8.56 -26.93
N GLY A 106 10.06 8.89 -25.70
CA GLY A 106 10.96 8.90 -24.54
C GLY A 106 11.11 7.53 -23.86
N VAL A 107 10.06 6.69 -23.95
CA VAL A 107 10.00 5.37 -23.31
C VAL A 107 10.54 4.27 -24.20
N ASP A 108 10.21 4.29 -25.51
CA ASP A 108 10.48 3.18 -26.44
C ASP A 108 11.96 3.12 -26.86
N LYS A 109 12.67 4.24 -26.85
CA LYS A 109 14.10 4.25 -27.13
C LYS A 109 14.85 5.21 -26.20
N SER A 110 15.87 4.71 -25.54
CA SER A 110 16.80 5.52 -24.78
C SER A 110 17.55 6.54 -25.67
N LEU A 111 18.09 7.59 -25.07
CA LEU A 111 18.93 8.56 -25.79
C LEU A 111 20.16 7.86 -26.39
N GLU A 112 20.77 6.96 -25.61
CA GLU A 112 21.94 6.18 -26.00
C GLU A 112 21.65 5.27 -27.21
N ALA A 113 20.49 4.59 -27.21
CA ALA A 113 20.09 3.75 -28.35
C ALA A 113 19.80 4.56 -29.61
N LYS A 114 19.31 5.80 -29.49
CA LYS A 114 19.11 6.71 -30.61
C LYS A 114 20.44 7.17 -31.23
N GLU A 115 21.48 7.32 -30.40
CA GLU A 115 22.82 7.80 -30.84
C GLU A 115 23.73 6.67 -31.31
N THR A 116 23.63 5.47 -30.73
CA THR A 116 24.57 4.37 -30.95
C THR A 116 24.01 3.20 -31.77
N ALA A 117 22.67 3.13 -31.94
CA ALA A 117 21.96 2.00 -32.54
C ALA A 117 22.23 0.65 -31.79
N ASP A 118 22.56 0.68 -30.53
CA ASP A 118 22.78 -0.49 -29.69
C ASP A 118 21.42 -0.96 -29.13
N GLU A 119 20.87 -2.04 -29.67
CA GLU A 119 19.58 -2.60 -29.26
C GLU A 119 19.54 -3.08 -27.79
N GLN A 120 20.72 -3.27 -27.15
CA GLN A 120 20.77 -3.63 -25.71
C GLN A 120 20.41 -2.44 -24.81
N LEU A 121 20.43 -1.23 -25.34
CA LEU A 121 20.12 0.01 -24.65
C LEU A 121 18.74 0.58 -25.04
N ASP A 122 17.89 -0.22 -25.69
CA ASP A 122 16.61 0.27 -26.25
C ASP A 122 15.66 0.87 -25.22
N ASN A 123 15.64 0.36 -23.98
CA ASN A 123 14.70 0.87 -22.97
C ASN A 123 15.16 2.22 -22.41
N GLY A 124 14.38 3.26 -22.69
CA GLY A 124 14.55 4.58 -22.09
C GLY A 124 13.92 4.72 -20.71
N ALA A 125 14.38 5.71 -19.94
CA ALA A 125 13.78 6.04 -18.65
C ALA A 125 12.38 6.66 -18.78
N GLY A 126 12.06 7.29 -19.89
CA GLY A 126 10.76 7.87 -20.21
C GLY A 126 10.40 9.13 -19.43
N ASP A 127 10.97 9.33 -18.25
CA ASP A 127 10.68 10.46 -17.37
C ASP A 127 11.90 10.77 -16.47
N GLN A 128 11.89 11.96 -15.88
CA GLN A 128 12.75 12.30 -14.76
C GLN A 128 12.25 11.59 -13.49
N GLY A 129 13.14 11.34 -12.54
CA GLY A 129 12.73 10.75 -11.27
C GLY A 129 13.85 10.73 -10.25
N MET A 130 13.46 10.55 -8.99
CA MET A 130 14.38 10.37 -7.88
C MET A 130 13.88 9.19 -7.03
N MET A 131 14.69 8.12 -6.96
CA MET A 131 14.32 6.88 -6.31
C MET A 131 15.29 6.59 -5.15
N PHE A 132 14.73 5.98 -4.09
CA PHE A 132 15.49 5.67 -2.88
C PHE A 132 15.40 4.18 -2.57
N GLY A 133 16.56 3.59 -2.27
CA GLY A 133 16.68 2.27 -1.66
C GLY A 133 17.17 2.41 -0.22
N TYR A 134 16.62 1.60 0.67
CA TYR A 134 17.03 1.56 2.06
C TYR A 134 17.04 0.11 2.58
N ALA A 135 17.99 -0.22 3.45
CA ALA A 135 18.07 -1.48 4.16
C ALA A 135 18.68 -1.28 5.55
N CYS A 136 18.22 -2.04 6.53
CA CYS A 136 18.76 -2.07 7.88
C CYS A 136 18.56 -3.47 8.50
N ASP A 137 19.24 -3.76 9.60
CA ASP A 137 19.23 -5.05 10.30
C ASP A 137 18.16 -5.16 11.41
N GLU A 138 17.18 -4.28 11.40
CA GLU A 138 16.15 -4.27 12.44
C GLU A 138 15.13 -5.43 12.30
N THR A 139 15.01 -5.99 11.11
CA THR A 139 14.12 -7.13 10.81
C THR A 139 14.79 -8.09 9.83
N PRO A 140 14.35 -9.37 9.78
CA PRO A 140 14.86 -10.34 8.81
C PRO A 140 14.68 -9.92 7.34
N GLU A 141 13.66 -9.11 7.08
CA GLU A 141 13.38 -8.56 5.76
C GLU A 141 14.27 -7.35 5.42
N LEU A 142 15.20 -6.97 6.28
CA LEU A 142 16.04 -5.76 6.16
C LEU A 142 15.23 -4.47 6.09
N MET A 143 14.10 -4.45 6.77
CA MET A 143 13.19 -3.30 6.84
C MET A 143 13.22 -2.65 8.23
N PRO A 144 12.95 -1.34 8.31
CA PRO A 144 12.81 -0.67 9.60
C PRO A 144 11.70 -1.28 10.45
N LEU A 145 11.94 -1.46 11.74
CA LEU A 145 11.03 -2.19 12.64
C LEU A 145 9.65 -1.55 12.74
N ALA A 146 9.58 -0.22 12.84
CA ALA A 146 8.31 0.48 13.01
C ALA A 146 7.35 0.23 11.84
N ILE A 147 7.80 0.38 10.59
CA ILE A 147 6.96 0.13 9.42
C ILE A 147 6.67 -1.37 9.24
N SER A 148 7.64 -2.24 9.47
CA SER A 148 7.44 -3.69 9.38
C SER A 148 6.36 -4.16 10.35
N LEU A 149 6.37 -3.70 11.60
CA LEU A 149 5.33 -4.04 12.57
C LEU A 149 3.98 -3.44 12.20
N ALA A 150 3.93 -2.19 11.71
CA ALA A 150 2.69 -1.56 11.28
C ALA A 150 2.05 -2.33 10.11
N GLN A 151 2.83 -2.71 9.10
CA GLN A 151 2.36 -3.51 7.96
C GLN A 151 1.90 -4.90 8.39
N LYS A 152 2.69 -5.64 9.18
CA LYS A 152 2.32 -6.97 9.70
C LYS A 152 1.03 -6.90 10.53
N MET A 153 0.84 -5.84 11.27
CA MET A 153 -0.37 -5.61 12.08
C MET A 153 -1.61 -5.32 11.21
N ALA A 154 -1.45 -4.52 10.14
CA ALA A 154 -2.52 -4.30 9.17
C ALA A 154 -2.92 -5.59 8.42
N MET A 155 -1.92 -6.41 8.05
CA MET A 155 -2.16 -7.74 7.48
C MET A 155 -2.88 -8.66 8.48
N ARG A 156 -2.44 -8.68 9.74
CA ARG A 156 -3.08 -9.49 10.78
C ARG A 156 -4.52 -9.06 11.06
N LEU A 157 -4.79 -7.76 11.06
CA LEU A 157 -6.14 -7.22 11.20
C LEU A 157 -7.05 -7.70 10.06
N THR A 158 -6.58 -7.66 8.82
CA THR A 158 -7.28 -8.19 7.66
C THR A 158 -7.53 -9.70 7.78
N GLN A 159 -6.53 -10.46 8.23
CA GLN A 159 -6.63 -11.89 8.44
C GLN A 159 -7.70 -12.23 9.49
N VAL A 160 -7.68 -11.58 10.65
CA VAL A 160 -8.68 -11.76 11.72
C VAL A 160 -10.10 -11.56 11.19
N ARG A 161 -10.30 -10.56 10.33
CA ARG A 161 -11.58 -10.29 9.69
C ARG A 161 -11.97 -11.39 8.67
N LYS A 162 -11.07 -11.72 7.75
CA LYS A 162 -11.35 -12.68 6.66
C LYS A 162 -11.54 -14.11 7.16
N GLU A 163 -10.82 -14.50 8.22
CA GLU A 163 -10.98 -15.80 8.87
C GLU A 163 -12.20 -15.87 9.81
N GLY A 164 -12.87 -14.73 10.02
CA GLY A 164 -14.07 -14.68 10.87
C GLY A 164 -13.79 -14.95 12.34
N LEU A 165 -12.58 -14.63 12.84
CA LEU A 165 -12.26 -14.78 14.26
C LEU A 165 -13.11 -13.87 15.14
N VAL A 166 -13.56 -12.76 14.57
CA VAL A 166 -14.63 -11.89 15.07
C VAL A 166 -15.51 -11.44 13.91
N ASP A 167 -16.81 -11.29 14.13
CA ASP A 167 -17.81 -11.04 13.09
C ASP A 167 -18.13 -9.56 12.85
N TYR A 168 -17.67 -8.69 13.74
CA TYR A 168 -17.99 -7.26 13.72
C TYR A 168 -16.98 -6.41 12.94
N LEU A 169 -15.80 -6.92 12.55
CA LEU A 169 -14.81 -6.16 11.81
C LEU A 169 -15.27 -5.85 10.38
N ARG A 170 -14.85 -4.70 9.89
CA ARG A 170 -15.09 -4.22 8.52
C ARG A 170 -13.77 -3.93 7.83
N PRO A 171 -13.75 -3.75 6.48
CA PRO A 171 -12.48 -3.76 5.74
C PRO A 171 -11.53 -2.60 6.05
N ASP A 172 -12.02 -1.41 6.39
CA ASP A 172 -11.18 -0.23 6.62
C ASP A 172 -10.49 -0.27 7.98
N GLY A 173 -9.21 0.07 7.99
CA GLY A 173 -8.43 0.11 9.21
C GLY A 173 -7.05 0.73 9.02
N LYS A 174 -6.48 1.18 10.14
CA LYS A 174 -5.14 1.79 10.20
C LYS A 174 -4.39 1.23 11.39
N THR A 175 -3.08 1.13 11.25
CA THR A 175 -2.15 0.72 12.31
C THR A 175 -1.01 1.71 12.40
N GLN A 176 -0.50 1.94 13.60
CA GLN A 176 0.65 2.79 13.82
C GLN A 176 1.49 2.22 14.96
N VAL A 177 2.80 2.22 14.80
CA VAL A 177 3.76 1.73 15.79
C VAL A 177 4.82 2.79 16.04
N THR A 178 5.03 3.10 17.31
CA THR A 178 6.14 3.93 17.79
C THR A 178 7.16 3.05 18.46
N VAL A 179 8.38 3.05 17.95
CA VAL A 179 9.53 2.32 18.47
C VAL A 179 10.47 3.29 19.19
N GLU A 180 10.96 2.88 20.34
CA GLU A 180 12.00 3.57 21.09
C GLU A 180 13.37 3.00 20.72
N TYR A 181 14.32 3.89 20.41
CA TYR A 181 15.69 3.57 20.01
C TYR A 181 16.68 4.06 21.06
N ASP A 182 17.77 3.32 21.22
CA ASP A 182 18.91 3.72 22.05
C ASP A 182 19.79 4.77 21.35
N GLU A 183 20.87 5.16 22.01
CA GLU A 183 21.85 6.14 21.49
C GLU A 183 22.63 5.64 20.26
N ASN A 184 22.65 4.33 20.02
CA ASN A 184 23.30 3.69 18.86
C ASN A 184 22.33 3.47 17.70
N GLY A 185 21.05 3.89 17.86
CA GLY A 185 20.02 3.70 16.85
C GLY A 185 19.44 2.28 16.81
N LYS A 186 19.63 1.48 17.87
CA LYS A 186 19.02 0.13 17.95
C LYS A 186 17.63 0.20 18.59
N PRO A 187 16.66 -0.54 18.06
CA PRO A 187 15.33 -0.62 18.66
C PRO A 187 15.40 -1.30 20.03
N VAL A 188 14.81 -0.68 21.04
CA VAL A 188 14.82 -1.16 22.44
C VAL A 188 13.46 -1.73 22.84
N ARG A 189 12.38 -1.01 22.51
CA ARG A 189 11.01 -1.41 22.85
C ARG A 189 9.98 -0.71 21.95
N VAL A 190 8.79 -1.25 21.93
CA VAL A 190 7.62 -0.59 21.35
C VAL A 190 7.02 0.30 22.46
N ASP A 191 7.00 1.61 22.22
CA ASP A 191 6.42 2.58 23.16
C ASP A 191 4.90 2.64 23.02
N THR A 192 4.41 2.74 21.78
CA THR A 192 2.99 2.97 21.52
C THR A 192 2.53 2.18 20.29
N VAL A 193 1.36 1.58 20.40
CA VAL A 193 0.63 0.96 19.29
C VAL A 193 -0.75 1.61 19.17
N VAL A 194 -1.12 2.02 17.96
CA VAL A 194 -2.46 2.49 17.64
C VAL A 194 -3.07 1.56 16.60
N VAL A 195 -4.29 1.10 16.86
CA VAL A 195 -5.12 0.36 15.90
C VAL A 195 -6.46 1.07 15.77
N SER A 196 -6.80 1.51 14.57
CA SER A 196 -8.13 2.00 14.25
C SER A 196 -8.77 1.05 13.26
N THR A 197 -9.93 0.52 13.60
CA THR A 197 -10.63 -0.46 12.75
C THR A 197 -12.10 -0.12 12.63
N GLN A 198 -12.61 -0.18 11.42
CA GLN A 198 -14.02 -0.08 11.13
C GLN A 198 -14.74 -1.32 11.70
N HIS A 199 -15.91 -1.10 12.28
CA HIS A 199 -16.67 -2.15 12.97
C HIS A 199 -18.18 -2.00 12.81
N ALA A 200 -18.91 -3.08 13.10
CA ALA A 200 -20.36 -3.06 13.17
C ALA A 200 -20.86 -2.17 14.33
N ALA A 201 -22.05 -1.60 14.15
CA ALA A 201 -22.61 -0.64 15.09
C ALA A 201 -22.89 -1.25 16.49
N GLU A 202 -23.07 -2.56 16.54
CA GLU A 202 -23.41 -3.34 17.72
C GLU A 202 -22.19 -3.64 18.60
N ALA A 203 -20.98 -3.60 18.05
CA ALA A 203 -19.76 -3.89 18.79
C ALA A 203 -19.41 -2.75 19.77
N THR A 204 -19.07 -3.11 21.00
CA THR A 204 -18.65 -2.13 22.01
C THR A 204 -17.16 -1.82 21.90
N LEU A 205 -16.77 -0.60 22.24
CA LEU A 205 -15.35 -0.21 22.22
C LEU A 205 -14.49 -1.06 23.17
N ASP A 206 -15.02 -1.48 24.31
CA ASP A 206 -14.31 -2.35 25.26
C ASP A 206 -14.06 -3.76 24.68
N GLN A 207 -15.04 -4.32 23.94
CA GLN A 207 -14.86 -5.56 23.22
C GLN A 207 -13.79 -5.41 22.13
N ILE A 208 -13.93 -4.41 21.28
CA ILE A 208 -12.97 -4.14 20.20
C ILE A 208 -11.56 -3.98 20.77
N ARG A 209 -11.42 -3.21 21.86
CA ARG A 209 -10.12 -3.00 22.50
C ARG A 209 -9.49 -4.33 22.97
N ARG A 210 -10.23 -5.16 23.68
CA ARG A 210 -9.72 -6.47 24.13
C ARG A 210 -9.31 -7.34 22.96
N ASP A 211 -10.19 -7.50 21.99
CA ASP A 211 -9.98 -8.40 20.85
C ASP A 211 -8.80 -7.92 19.97
N MET A 212 -8.67 -6.62 19.73
CA MET A 212 -7.53 -6.09 18.96
C MET A 212 -6.19 -6.27 19.69
N ILE A 213 -6.16 -6.12 21.01
CA ILE A 213 -4.95 -6.40 21.78
C ILE A 213 -4.56 -7.89 21.69
N GLU A 214 -5.52 -8.79 21.90
CA GLU A 214 -5.24 -10.24 21.97
C GLU A 214 -5.04 -10.87 20.58
N LEU A 215 -5.81 -10.48 19.57
CA LEU A 215 -5.82 -11.14 18.26
C LEU A 215 -4.93 -10.46 17.22
N VAL A 216 -4.60 -9.17 17.41
CA VAL A 216 -3.85 -8.39 16.43
C VAL A 216 -2.50 -7.93 16.99
N ILE A 217 -2.47 -7.23 18.12
CA ILE A 217 -1.25 -6.60 18.62
C ILE A 217 -0.29 -7.65 19.19
N LYS A 218 -0.72 -8.42 20.19
CA LYS A 218 0.14 -9.43 20.85
C LYS A 218 0.71 -10.50 19.93
N PRO A 219 -0.04 -11.03 18.92
CA PRO A 219 0.52 -11.98 17.97
C PRO A 219 1.52 -11.39 16.98
N THR A 220 1.49 -10.06 16.77
CA THR A 220 2.32 -9.38 15.77
C THR A 220 3.58 -8.78 16.37
N VAL A 221 3.45 -8.14 17.53
CA VAL A 221 4.58 -7.49 18.20
C VAL A 221 5.34 -8.51 19.05
N PRO A 222 6.64 -8.72 18.85
CA PRO A 222 7.44 -9.62 19.67
C PRO A 222 7.35 -9.29 21.16
N ALA A 223 7.09 -10.28 22.00
CA ALA A 223 6.83 -10.08 23.43
C ALA A 223 7.99 -9.36 24.16
N HIS A 224 9.23 -9.60 23.74
CA HIS A 224 10.41 -8.96 24.34
C HIS A 224 10.52 -7.43 24.04
N LEU A 225 9.76 -6.95 23.06
CA LEU A 225 9.69 -5.51 22.74
C LEU A 225 8.53 -4.79 23.44
N MET A 226 7.68 -5.52 24.18
CA MET A 226 6.57 -4.95 24.95
C MET A 226 6.87 -5.05 26.44
N ASP A 227 6.52 -4.01 27.18
CA ASP A 227 6.61 -3.97 28.63
C ASP A 227 5.35 -3.32 29.26
N GLU A 228 5.34 -3.16 30.57
CA GLU A 228 4.25 -2.56 31.33
C GLU A 228 3.94 -1.09 30.95
N ASN A 229 4.91 -0.41 30.32
CA ASN A 229 4.78 0.98 29.87
C ASN A 229 4.35 1.09 28.41
N THR A 230 4.22 -0.03 27.68
CA THR A 230 3.73 -0.04 26.30
C THR A 230 2.27 0.38 26.24
N LYS A 231 1.97 1.41 25.47
CA LYS A 231 0.64 2.00 25.36
C LYS A 231 -0.13 1.40 24.18
N PHE A 232 -1.36 0.98 24.42
CA PHE A 232 -2.27 0.49 23.39
C PHE A 232 -3.46 1.41 23.24
N TYR A 233 -3.61 2.01 22.06
CA TYR A 233 -4.75 2.84 21.68
C TYR A 233 -5.55 2.12 20.57
N VAL A 234 -6.75 1.67 20.90
CA VAL A 234 -7.66 1.04 19.96
C VAL A 234 -8.87 1.93 19.77
N ASN A 235 -9.14 2.32 18.54
CA ASN A 235 -10.19 3.28 18.17
C ASN A 235 -10.19 4.52 19.13
N PRO A 236 -9.05 5.23 19.29
CA PRO A 236 -8.92 6.27 20.30
C PRO A 236 -9.89 7.45 20.09
N THR A 237 -10.35 7.66 18.86
CA THR A 237 -11.34 8.70 18.53
C THR A 237 -12.77 8.25 18.80
N GLY A 238 -12.97 6.99 19.21
CA GLY A 238 -14.26 6.41 19.51
C GLY A 238 -14.82 5.54 18.40
N ARG A 239 -16.09 5.71 18.09
CA ARG A 239 -16.85 4.85 17.17
C ARG A 239 -16.37 5.03 15.71
N PHE A 240 -16.10 3.90 15.04
CA PHE A 240 -15.67 3.87 13.63
C PHE A 240 -16.57 2.91 12.84
N VAL A 241 -17.82 3.27 12.65
CA VAL A 241 -18.81 2.47 11.90
C VAL A 241 -18.86 2.87 10.43
N ILE A 242 -18.81 4.16 10.14
CA ILE A 242 -18.70 4.67 8.76
C ILE A 242 -17.23 4.67 8.38
N GLY A 243 -16.88 3.95 7.34
CA GLY A 243 -15.51 3.78 6.83
C GLY A 243 -15.50 3.55 5.32
N GLY A 244 -14.31 3.26 4.77
CA GLY A 244 -14.12 3.07 3.35
C GLY A 244 -14.43 4.32 2.53
N PRO A 245 -14.70 4.19 1.21
CA PRO A 245 -14.96 5.33 0.32
C PRO A 245 -16.14 6.21 0.69
N GLN A 246 -17.01 5.75 1.58
CA GLN A 246 -18.09 6.59 2.11
C GLN A 246 -17.59 7.63 3.13
N ALA A 247 -16.55 7.28 3.88
CA ALA A 247 -15.99 8.16 4.92
C ALA A 247 -14.94 9.11 4.37
N ASP A 248 -14.11 8.63 3.45
CA ASP A 248 -12.98 9.37 2.89
C ASP A 248 -12.73 8.93 1.44
N SER A 249 -12.31 9.87 0.60
CA SER A 249 -11.97 9.57 -0.79
C SER A 249 -10.59 8.94 -0.89
N GLY A 250 -10.45 7.97 -1.80
CA GLY A 250 -9.20 7.31 -2.12
C GLY A 250 -8.65 7.70 -3.48
N LEU A 251 -7.33 7.69 -3.60
CA LEU A 251 -6.61 7.83 -4.87
C LEU A 251 -5.40 6.90 -4.90
N THR A 252 -5.09 6.39 -6.10
CA THR A 252 -3.84 5.66 -6.35
C THR A 252 -2.63 6.51 -5.97
N GLY A 253 -1.66 5.91 -5.27
CA GLY A 253 -0.40 6.57 -4.93
C GLY A 253 -0.46 7.56 -3.77
N ARG A 254 -1.47 7.48 -2.91
CA ARG A 254 -1.56 8.32 -1.70
C ARG A 254 -1.06 7.64 -0.43
N LYS A 255 -0.48 6.44 -0.55
CA LYS A 255 0.14 5.69 0.57
C LYS A 255 1.59 5.31 0.30
N ILE A 256 2.30 6.16 -0.45
CA ILE A 256 3.67 5.91 -0.93
C ILE A 256 4.69 5.71 0.20
N ILE A 257 4.49 6.30 1.37
CA ILE A 257 5.37 6.10 2.53
C ILE A 257 5.08 4.76 3.21
N VAL A 258 3.82 4.32 3.22
CA VAL A 258 3.43 2.96 3.66
C VAL A 258 4.03 1.91 2.72
N ASP A 259 4.04 2.18 1.42
CA ASP A 259 4.54 1.29 0.37
C ASP A 259 6.07 1.15 0.39
N THR A 260 6.77 2.02 1.10
CA THR A 260 8.22 2.05 1.16
C THR A 260 8.76 1.84 2.58
N TYR A 261 9.37 2.85 3.18
CA TYR A 261 10.17 2.67 4.41
C TYR A 261 9.56 3.35 5.64
N GLY A 262 8.29 3.75 5.60
CA GLY A 262 7.59 4.32 6.76
C GLY A 262 8.19 5.63 7.29
N GLY A 263 8.91 6.38 6.44
CA GLY A 263 9.59 7.62 6.83
C GLY A 263 11.05 7.45 7.27
N SER A 264 11.58 6.22 7.30
CA SER A 264 13.00 5.97 7.63
C SER A 264 13.94 6.38 6.51
N ALA A 265 13.46 6.45 5.28
CA ALA A 265 14.18 7.00 4.13
C ALA A 265 13.27 7.97 3.37
N PRO A 266 13.86 8.88 2.57
CA PRO A 266 13.11 9.75 1.68
C PRO A 266 12.32 8.97 0.62
N HIS A 267 11.41 9.67 -0.06
CA HIS A 267 10.65 9.14 -1.20
C HIS A 267 10.69 10.16 -2.35
N GLY A 268 10.78 9.68 -3.59
CA GLY A 268 10.83 10.53 -4.77
C GLY A 268 9.50 11.13 -5.21
N GLY A 269 8.37 10.61 -4.68
CA GLY A 269 7.01 11.11 -4.92
C GLY A 269 6.17 10.26 -5.86
N GLY A 270 6.77 9.39 -6.69
CA GLY A 270 6.05 8.57 -7.65
C GLY A 270 5.31 7.39 -7.02
N ALA A 271 4.07 7.16 -7.42
CA ALA A 271 3.31 5.98 -7.06
C ALA A 271 3.88 4.73 -7.75
N PHE A 272 3.68 3.54 -7.14
CA PHE A 272 4.03 2.26 -7.75
C PHE A 272 2.86 1.63 -8.50
N SER A 273 1.68 1.64 -7.88
CA SER A 273 0.50 0.93 -8.38
C SER A 273 0.07 1.43 -9.76
N GLY A 274 -0.36 0.49 -10.61
CA GLY A 274 -0.87 0.76 -11.95
C GLY A 274 0.18 1.09 -13.01
N LYS A 275 1.47 0.94 -12.70
CA LYS A 275 2.58 1.29 -13.59
C LYS A 275 3.32 0.04 -14.08
N ASP A 276 3.43 -0.13 -15.40
CA ASP A 276 4.22 -1.20 -16.02
C ASP A 276 5.75 -0.99 -15.80
N PRO A 277 6.60 -2.01 -16.06
CA PRO A 277 8.03 -1.95 -15.76
C PRO A 277 8.82 -0.84 -16.47
N THR A 278 8.28 -0.21 -17.51
CA THR A 278 8.95 0.92 -18.17
C THR A 278 8.88 2.23 -17.37
N LYS A 279 7.98 2.31 -16.40
CA LYS A 279 7.86 3.47 -15.52
C LYS A 279 8.89 3.38 -14.40
N VAL A 280 9.86 4.28 -14.44
CA VAL A 280 11.01 4.30 -13.51
C VAL A 280 10.63 4.53 -12.05
N ASP A 281 9.54 5.20 -11.76
CA ASP A 281 9.03 5.38 -10.41
C ASP A 281 8.91 4.04 -9.65
N ARG A 282 8.48 2.99 -10.36
CA ARG A 282 8.33 1.65 -9.78
C ARG A 282 9.59 0.81 -9.98
N SER A 283 10.04 0.62 -11.21
CA SER A 283 11.15 -0.29 -11.53
C SER A 283 12.48 0.16 -10.92
N ALA A 284 12.81 1.44 -10.98
CA ALA A 284 14.05 1.95 -10.42
C ALA A 284 14.01 2.06 -8.88
N ALA A 285 12.82 2.28 -8.27
CA ALA A 285 12.68 2.17 -6.81
C ALA A 285 12.94 0.74 -6.33
N TYR A 286 12.43 -0.27 -7.03
CA TYR A 286 12.72 -1.68 -6.72
C TYR A 286 14.20 -2.04 -6.94
N ALA A 287 14.80 -1.55 -8.02
CA ALA A 287 16.24 -1.73 -8.26
C ALA A 287 17.09 -1.06 -7.15
N ALA A 288 16.73 0.14 -6.72
CA ALA A 288 17.40 0.83 -5.63
C ALA A 288 17.30 0.05 -4.30
N ARG A 289 16.13 -0.55 -4.01
CA ARG A 289 15.94 -1.45 -2.87
C ARG A 289 16.83 -2.69 -2.98
N TYR A 290 16.89 -3.32 -4.15
CA TYR A 290 17.74 -4.47 -4.39
C TYR A 290 19.22 -4.15 -4.15
N VAL A 291 19.70 -3.03 -4.69
CA VAL A 291 21.09 -2.56 -4.46
C VAL A 291 21.35 -2.28 -2.99
N ALA A 292 20.42 -1.62 -2.27
CA ALA A 292 20.57 -1.35 -0.84
C ALA A 292 20.71 -2.64 -0.03
N CYS A 293 19.91 -3.66 -0.33
CA CYS A 293 20.00 -4.96 0.34
C CYS A 293 21.32 -5.66 0.05
N LEU A 294 21.81 -5.65 -1.21
CA LEU A 294 23.09 -6.24 -1.58
C LEU A 294 24.26 -5.56 -0.87
N LEU A 295 24.28 -4.23 -0.84
CA LEU A 295 25.34 -3.48 -0.16
C LEU A 295 25.33 -3.72 1.35
N TYR A 296 24.15 -3.83 1.95
CA TYR A 296 23.99 -4.08 3.38
C TYR A 296 24.47 -5.48 3.79
N THR A 297 24.27 -6.49 2.95
CA THR A 297 24.63 -7.89 3.21
C THR A 297 25.99 -8.29 2.65
N SER A 298 26.64 -7.40 1.91
CA SER A 298 27.99 -7.67 1.37
C SER A 298 29.03 -7.68 2.49
N PRO A 299 30.02 -8.60 2.46
CA PRO A 299 31.09 -8.68 3.44
C PRO A 299 32.03 -7.47 3.38
#